data_67a974169d6453bace58bb58b5110626
#
_entry.id   67a974169d6453bace58bb58b5110626
#
_cell.length_a   1.000
_cell.length_b   1.000
_cell.length_c   1.000
_cell.angle_alpha   90.00
_cell.angle_beta   90.00
_cell.angle_gamma   90.00
#
_symmetry.space_group_name_H-M   'P 1'
#
loop_
_entity.id
_entity.type
_entity.pdbx_description
1 polymer ?
#
loop_
_entity_poly.entity_id
_entity_poly.type
_entity_poly.pdbx_seq_one_letter_code
_entity_poly.pdbx_strand_id
1 'polypeptide(L)' 'MKKVEIVRDIKQYTGGGGFITKTTLANYMKKRKQGEIDELLADLDYIPDGRGRKYFIPDVAEKIMQERVKSI' A
#
# COMPACT_ATOMS: atom_id res chain seq x y z
N MET A 1 12.25 -1.82 -9.96
CA MET A 1 10.82 -2.10 -10.21
C MET A 1 10.09 -0.79 -10.46
N LYS A 2 9.28 -0.77 -11.48
CA LYS A 2 8.55 0.43 -11.85
C LYS A 2 7.23 0.52 -11.10
N LYS A 3 6.76 1.76 -10.90
CA LYS A 3 5.50 2.00 -10.21
C LYS A 3 4.35 1.23 -10.84
N VAL A 4 4.27 1.19 -12.16
CA VAL A 4 3.18 0.51 -12.84
C VAL A 4 3.18 -0.99 -12.55
N GLU A 5 4.34 -1.56 -12.37
CA GLU A 5 4.45 -2.98 -12.04
C GLU A 5 3.94 -3.24 -10.62
N ILE A 6 4.25 -2.35 -9.70
CA ILE A 6 3.77 -2.48 -8.32
C ILE A 6 2.25 -2.33 -8.28
N VAL A 7 1.72 -1.35 -9.01
CA VAL A 7 0.27 -1.15 -9.07
C VAL A 7 -0.41 -2.41 -9.59
N ARG A 8 0.11 -2.97 -10.67
CA ARG A 8 -0.46 -4.18 -11.26
C ARG A 8 -0.43 -5.34 -10.27
N ASP A 9 0.69 -5.51 -9.60
CA ASP A 9 0.86 -6.60 -8.66
C ASP A 9 -0.12 -6.49 -7.50
N ILE A 10 -0.28 -5.28 -6.95
CA ILE A 10 -1.21 -5.05 -5.86
C ILE A 10 -2.65 -5.28 -6.32
N LYS A 11 -2.99 -4.83 -7.52
CA LYS A 11 -4.34 -5.03 -8.06
C LYS A 11 -4.65 -6.51 -8.21
N GLN A 12 -3.68 -7.30 -8.66
CA GLN A 12 -3.89 -8.74 -8.77
C GLN A 12 -4.11 -9.36 -7.39
N TYR A 13 -3.37 -8.90 -6.42
CA TYR A 13 -3.51 -9.42 -5.06
C TYR A 13 -4.88 -9.09 -4.47
N THR A 14 -5.41 -7.91 -4.76
CA THR A 14 -6.68 -7.46 -4.18
C THR A 14 -7.89 -7.84 -5.02
N GLY A 15 -7.69 -8.46 -6.16
CA GLY A 15 -8.81 -8.84 -7.02
C GLY A 15 -9.24 -7.76 -7.99
N GLY A 16 -8.45 -6.73 -8.20
CA GLY A 16 -8.68 -5.76 -9.25
C GLY A 16 -9.26 -4.42 -8.85
N GLY A 17 -9.42 -4.17 -7.56
CA GLY A 17 -9.93 -2.87 -7.12
C GLY A 17 -8.90 -1.76 -7.27
N GLY A 18 -9.33 -0.52 -7.13
CA GLY A 18 -8.45 0.63 -7.17
C GLY A 18 -7.89 1.03 -5.83
N PHE A 19 -8.37 0.42 -4.75
CA PHE A 19 -8.03 0.78 -3.39
C PHE A 19 -7.64 -0.46 -2.60
N ILE A 20 -6.86 -0.24 -1.55
CA ILE A 20 -6.43 -1.33 -0.68
C ILE A 20 -6.55 -0.86 0.76
N THR A 21 -7.01 -1.77 1.64
CA THR A 21 -7.10 -1.45 3.07
C THR A 21 -5.74 -1.67 3.74
N LYS A 22 -5.59 -1.07 4.92
CA LYS A 22 -4.36 -1.24 5.69
C LYS A 22 -4.09 -2.72 5.99
N THR A 23 -5.11 -3.44 6.39
CA THR A 23 -4.96 -4.86 6.72
C THR A 23 -4.51 -5.67 5.51
N THR A 24 -5.14 -5.43 4.37
CA THR A 24 -4.78 -6.14 3.16
C THR A 24 -3.36 -5.79 2.72
N LEU A 25 -2.99 -4.52 2.86
CA LEU A 25 -1.64 -4.10 2.52
C LEU A 25 -0.61 -4.77 3.41
N ALA A 26 -0.88 -4.86 4.70
CA ALA A 26 0.03 -5.53 5.62
C ALA A 26 0.22 -6.99 5.21
N ASN A 27 -0.86 -7.66 4.83
CA ASN A 27 -0.78 -9.04 4.36
C ASN A 27 0.00 -9.15 3.05
N TYR A 28 -0.22 -8.19 2.15
CA TYR A 28 0.49 -8.16 0.87
C TYR A 28 2.00 -8.03 1.08
N MET A 29 2.40 -7.15 2.00
CA MET A 29 3.81 -6.89 2.27
C MET A 29 4.43 -7.94 3.19
N LYS A 30 3.63 -8.83 3.70
CA LYS A 30 4.03 -9.96 4.54
C LYS A 30 4.77 -9.53 5.80
N LYS A 31 4.09 -9.72 6.91
CA LYS A 31 4.66 -9.55 8.26
C LYS A 31 5.43 -8.27 8.52
N ARG A 32 5.08 -7.22 7.83
CA ARG A 32 5.56 -5.93 8.27
C ARG A 32 4.91 -5.62 9.60
N LYS A 33 5.67 -5.04 10.50
CA LYS A 33 5.12 -4.63 11.79
C LYS A 33 4.09 -3.54 11.57
N GLN A 34 3.08 -3.50 12.45
CA GLN A 34 2.03 -2.50 12.33
C GLN A 34 2.60 -1.09 12.27
N GLY A 35 3.61 -0.81 13.07
CA GLY A 35 4.22 0.52 13.06
C GLY A 35 4.84 0.88 11.72
N GLU A 36 5.44 -0.09 11.03
CA GLU A 36 6.02 0.17 9.72
C GLU A 36 4.96 0.49 8.69
N ILE A 37 3.83 -0.21 8.75
CA ILE A 37 2.72 0.05 7.84
C ILE A 37 2.12 1.42 8.13
N ASP A 38 1.96 1.77 9.40
CA ASP A 38 1.44 3.07 9.77
C ASP A 38 2.34 4.19 9.27
N GLU A 39 3.66 4.03 9.38
CA GLU A 39 4.58 5.03 8.88
C GLU A 39 4.52 5.14 7.36
N LEU A 40 4.41 4.01 6.68
CA LEU A 40 4.32 4.00 5.23
C LEU A 40 3.12 4.79 4.75
N LEU A 41 2.00 4.66 5.44
CA LEU A 41 0.74 5.28 5.03
C LEU A 41 0.49 6.65 5.64
N ALA A 42 1.35 7.11 6.53
CA ALA A 42 1.10 8.33 7.30
C ALA A 42 0.88 9.57 6.44
N ASP A 43 1.59 9.65 5.32
CA ASP A 43 1.51 10.82 4.44
C ASP A 43 0.46 10.69 3.36
N LEU A 44 -0.22 9.56 3.29
CA LEU A 44 -1.17 9.31 2.21
C LEU A 44 -2.58 9.68 2.62
N ASP A 45 -3.31 10.20 1.66
CA ASP A 45 -4.74 10.43 1.84
C ASP A 45 -5.45 9.09 1.87
N TYR A 46 -6.56 9.03 2.57
CA TYR A 46 -7.34 7.81 2.65
C TYR A 46 -8.82 8.11 2.55
N ILE A 47 -9.58 7.08 2.26
CA ILE A 47 -11.04 7.16 2.22
C ILE A 47 -11.56 6.29 3.37
N PRO A 48 -12.40 6.84 4.25
CA PRO A 48 -12.99 6.03 5.31
C PRO A 48 -13.84 4.91 4.72
N ASP A 49 -13.71 3.72 5.28
CA ASP A 49 -14.47 2.56 4.83
C ASP A 49 -14.95 1.81 6.06
N GLY A 50 -16.12 2.19 6.56
CA GLY A 50 -16.61 1.64 7.80
C GLY A 50 -15.70 1.99 8.95
N ARG A 51 -15.13 0.97 9.59
CA ARG A 51 -14.20 1.17 10.69
C ARG A 51 -12.76 1.29 10.25
N GLY A 52 -12.50 1.06 8.97
CA GLY A 52 -11.16 1.07 8.46
C GLY A 52 -10.91 2.20 7.51
N ARG A 53 -9.77 2.12 6.86
CA ARG A 53 -9.34 3.10 5.87
C ARG A 53 -8.87 2.35 4.63
N LYS A 54 -9.15 2.93 3.47
CA LYS A 54 -8.59 2.38 2.25
C LYS A 54 -7.81 3.46 1.53
N TYR A 55 -6.77 3.03 0.86
CA TYR A 55 -5.80 3.89 0.22
C TYR A 55 -5.78 3.63 -1.27
N PHE A 56 -5.54 4.67 -2.05
CA PHE A 56 -5.47 4.56 -3.49
C PHE A 56 -4.19 3.81 -3.88
N ILE A 57 -4.35 2.73 -4.65
CA ILE A 57 -3.23 1.84 -4.95
C ILE A 57 -2.03 2.55 -5.60
N PRO A 58 -2.22 3.46 -6.58
CA PRO A 58 -1.06 4.16 -7.15
C PRO A 58 -0.26 4.96 -6.12
N ASP A 59 -0.94 5.56 -5.14
CA ASP A 59 -0.25 6.31 -4.09
C ASP A 59 0.56 5.37 -3.21
N VAL A 60 -0.01 4.21 -2.89
CA VAL A 60 0.69 3.20 -2.10
C VAL A 60 1.92 2.69 -2.86
N ALA A 61 1.76 2.44 -4.15
CA ALA A 61 2.86 1.97 -4.98
C ALA A 61 4.02 2.96 -4.99
N GLU A 62 3.71 4.25 -5.06
CA GLU A 62 4.76 5.26 -5.05
C GLU A 62 5.51 5.28 -3.72
N LYS A 63 4.80 5.14 -2.62
CA LYS A 63 5.45 5.06 -1.31
C LYS A 63 6.34 3.84 -1.20
N ILE A 64 5.90 2.72 -1.71
CA ILE A 64 6.71 1.51 -1.69
C ILE A 64 7.99 1.73 -2.48
N MET A 65 7.90 2.37 -3.63
CA MET A 65 9.10 2.68 -4.42
C MET A 65 10.06 3.58 -3.66
N GLN A 66 9.54 4.60 -2.99
CA GLN A 66 10.38 5.52 -2.22
C GLN A 66 11.10 4.80 -1.11
N GLU A 67 10.42 3.88 -0.43
CA GLU A 67 11.05 3.13 0.65
C GLU A 67 12.13 2.20 0.14
N ARG A 68 11.89 1.58 -1.01
CA ARG A 68 12.89 0.68 -1.60
C ARG A 68 14.14 1.45 -2.01
N VAL A 69 13.96 2.65 -2.54
CA VAL A 69 15.11 3.49 -2.89
C VAL A 69 15.92 3.83 -1.67
N LYS A 70 15.26 4.15 -0.56
CA LYS A 70 15.95 4.48 0.68
C LYS A 70 16.73 3.32 1.25
N SER A 71 16.31 2.11 0.95
CA SER A 71 16.93 0.91 1.49
C SER A 71 18.27 0.61 0.84
N ILE A 72 18.57 1.23 -0.25
CA ILE A 72 19.83 1.06 -0.96
C ILE A 72 20.86 2.05 -0.45
#